data_b44006dc85cdce95cc33b2d7421fb1af
#
_entry.id   b44006dc85cdce95cc33b2d7421fb1af
#
_cell.length_a   1.000
_cell.length_b   1.000
_cell.length_c   1.000
_cell.angle_alpha   90.00
_cell.angle_beta   90.00
_cell.angle_gamma   90.00
#
_symmetry.space_group_name_H-M   'P 1'
#
loop_
_entity.id
_entity.type
_entity.pdbx_description
1 polymer ?
#
loop_
_entity_poly.entity_id
_entity_poly.type
_entity_poly.pdbx_seq_one_letter_code
_entity_poly.pdbx_strand_id
1 'polypeptide(L)'
;MSLYQTVKSAITVQQVGEMYGMEPDRHGMVCCPFHSDSDPSMKLNDNYYYCFGCGANGDAIDLTAKLFDLNPRQAAEKLIHDFGLDPDKPPANAIALPPPKRGLTDEQWADIAYCLRVLTDYLDLLHDWQERYKPATPEEPHDPRFEEALHAT
;
A
#
# COMPACT_ATOMS: atom_id res chain seq x y z
N MET A 1 23.54 13.02 -9.07
CA MET A 1 22.43 12.23 -8.52
C MET A 1 22.43 10.85 -9.19
N SER A 2 21.91 9.82 -8.53
CA SER A 2 21.74 8.50 -9.17
C SER A 2 20.61 8.57 -10.19
N LEU A 3 20.75 7.86 -11.34
CA LEU A 3 19.71 7.67 -12.37
C LEU A 3 18.33 7.39 -11.75
N TYR A 4 18.28 6.49 -10.77
CA TYR A 4 17.06 6.11 -10.06
C TYR A 4 16.46 7.25 -9.21
N GLN A 5 17.31 8.06 -8.58
CA GLN A 5 16.86 9.20 -7.80
C GLN A 5 16.25 10.29 -8.68
N THR A 6 16.85 10.54 -9.84
CA THR A 6 16.32 11.49 -10.82
C THR A 6 14.91 11.09 -11.24
N VAL A 7 14.69 9.83 -11.60
CA VAL A 7 13.37 9.32 -11.99
C VAL A 7 12.39 9.43 -10.83
N LYS A 8 12.73 8.92 -9.65
CA LYS A 8 11.83 8.91 -8.47
C LYS A 8 11.46 10.30 -7.96
N SER A 9 12.30 11.31 -8.20
CA SER A 9 12.01 12.68 -7.79
C SER A 9 11.24 13.49 -8.82
N ALA A 10 11.22 13.04 -10.08
CA ALA A 10 10.66 13.78 -11.20
C ALA A 10 9.33 13.21 -11.73
N ILE A 11 9.07 11.92 -11.52
CA ILE A 11 7.95 11.22 -12.15
C ILE A 11 7.13 10.46 -11.09
N THR A 12 5.81 10.59 -11.15
CA THR A 12 4.89 9.78 -10.34
C THR A 12 4.48 8.51 -11.08
N VAL A 13 4.07 7.49 -10.34
CA VAL A 13 3.52 6.25 -10.90
C VAL A 13 2.25 6.52 -11.72
N GLN A 14 1.43 7.49 -11.30
CA GLN A 14 0.24 7.91 -12.05
C GLN A 14 0.61 8.45 -13.42
N GLN A 15 1.61 9.35 -13.50
CA GLN A 15 2.09 9.90 -14.78
C GLN A 15 2.64 8.80 -15.69
N VAL A 16 3.33 7.81 -15.14
CA VAL A 16 3.81 6.65 -15.91
C VAL A 16 2.64 5.84 -16.44
N GLY A 17 1.62 5.59 -15.61
CA GLY A 17 0.41 4.90 -16.02
C GLY A 17 -0.30 5.64 -17.17
N GLU A 18 -0.54 6.92 -17.03
CA GLU A 18 -1.19 7.76 -18.05
C GLU A 18 -0.38 7.78 -19.35
N MET A 19 0.94 7.93 -19.29
CA MET A 19 1.80 7.92 -20.47
C MET A 19 1.74 6.61 -21.25
N TYR A 20 1.60 5.49 -20.55
CA TYR A 20 1.52 4.16 -21.18
C TYR A 20 0.08 3.66 -21.39
N GLY A 21 -0.90 4.58 -21.36
CA GLY A 21 -2.29 4.30 -21.76
C GLY A 21 -3.14 3.66 -20.67
N MET A 22 -2.74 3.75 -19.41
CA MET A 22 -3.59 3.40 -18.29
C MET A 22 -4.44 4.62 -17.92
N GLU A 23 -5.76 4.49 -18.02
CA GLU A 23 -6.70 5.55 -17.65
C GLU A 23 -7.22 5.29 -16.23
N PRO A 24 -6.69 5.98 -15.21
CA PRO A 24 -7.19 5.81 -13.86
C PRO A 24 -8.59 6.41 -13.71
N ASP A 25 -9.45 5.70 -13.01
CA ASP A 25 -10.75 6.21 -12.62
C ASP A 25 -10.62 7.33 -11.58
N ARG A 26 -11.77 7.90 -11.15
CA ARG A 26 -11.83 8.95 -10.10
C ARG A 26 -11.18 8.55 -8.77
N HIS A 27 -10.94 7.28 -8.56
CA HIS A 27 -10.30 6.73 -7.36
C HIS A 27 -8.83 6.36 -7.59
N GLY A 28 -8.30 6.57 -8.81
CA GLY A 28 -6.95 6.19 -9.21
C GLY A 28 -6.79 4.68 -9.40
N MET A 29 -7.89 3.98 -9.74
CA MET A 29 -7.89 2.56 -10.03
C MET A 29 -7.82 2.34 -11.54
N VAL A 30 -7.05 1.34 -11.96
CA VAL A 30 -6.90 0.90 -13.37
C VAL A 30 -7.03 -0.61 -13.47
N CYS A 31 -7.38 -1.11 -14.66
CA CYS A 31 -7.24 -2.53 -14.96
C CYS A 31 -5.75 -2.92 -14.94
N CYS A 32 -5.44 -4.01 -14.28
CA CYS A 32 -4.06 -4.46 -14.14
C CYS A 32 -3.55 -5.12 -15.44
N PRO A 33 -2.43 -4.66 -16.01
CA PRO A 33 -1.88 -5.26 -17.23
C PRO A 33 -1.16 -6.60 -16.99
N PHE A 34 -0.99 -7.02 -15.75
CA PHE A 34 -0.17 -8.17 -15.39
C PHE A 34 -0.98 -9.45 -15.17
N HIS A 35 -2.31 -9.36 -15.21
CA HIS A 35 -3.22 -10.51 -15.19
C HIS A 35 -4.50 -10.17 -15.99
N SER A 36 -5.30 -11.18 -16.30
CA SER A 36 -6.59 -10.95 -16.96
C SER A 36 -7.52 -10.24 -15.98
N ASP A 37 -7.79 -8.97 -16.24
CA ASP A 37 -8.54 -8.07 -15.37
C ASP A 37 -9.67 -7.41 -16.15
N SER A 38 -10.91 -7.62 -15.73
CA SER A 38 -12.10 -7.01 -16.34
C SER A 38 -12.62 -5.81 -15.55
N ASP A 39 -12.23 -5.71 -14.27
CA ASP A 39 -12.62 -4.66 -13.36
C ASP A 39 -11.37 -4.00 -12.74
N PRO A 40 -11.32 -2.66 -12.60
CA PRO A 40 -10.15 -2.00 -12.08
C PRO A 40 -9.71 -2.54 -10.72
N SER A 41 -8.59 -3.23 -10.67
CA SER A 41 -8.05 -3.88 -9.46
C SER A 41 -6.67 -3.37 -9.05
N MET A 42 -6.03 -2.52 -9.84
CA MET A 42 -4.73 -1.95 -9.51
C MET A 42 -4.86 -0.48 -9.15
N LYS A 43 -4.34 -0.10 -7.98
CA LYS A 43 -4.27 1.27 -7.48
C LYS A 43 -2.97 1.90 -7.91
N LEU A 44 -3.05 3.07 -8.58
CA LEU A 44 -1.91 3.93 -8.84
C LEU A 44 -1.87 5.04 -7.79
N ASN A 45 -0.79 5.13 -7.04
CA ASN A 45 -0.48 6.22 -6.13
C ASN A 45 0.69 7.04 -6.68
N ASP A 46 1.06 8.14 -6.03
CA ASP A 46 2.16 8.98 -6.51
C ASP A 46 3.50 8.22 -6.55
N ASN A 47 3.80 7.43 -5.53
CA ASN A 47 5.11 6.80 -5.36
C ASN A 47 5.11 5.29 -5.61
N TYR A 48 3.96 4.64 -5.65
CA TYR A 48 3.86 3.19 -5.80
C TYR A 48 2.53 2.78 -6.43
N TYR A 49 2.50 1.59 -7.04
CA TYR A 49 1.27 0.91 -7.42
C TYR A 49 1.10 -0.37 -6.62
N TYR A 50 -0.14 -0.79 -6.50
CA TYR A 50 -0.50 -2.08 -5.90
C TYR A 50 -1.75 -2.65 -6.58
N CYS A 51 -1.65 -3.90 -7.02
CA CYS A 51 -2.78 -4.65 -7.57
C CYS A 51 -3.39 -5.57 -6.51
N PHE A 52 -4.66 -5.39 -6.23
CA PHE A 52 -5.40 -6.22 -5.27
C PHE A 52 -5.77 -7.59 -5.85
N GLY A 53 -5.77 -7.76 -7.18
CA GLY A 53 -6.06 -9.03 -7.84
C GLY A 53 -4.89 -10.00 -7.86
N CYS A 54 -3.70 -9.54 -8.27
CA CYS A 54 -2.53 -10.42 -8.42
C CYS A 54 -1.37 -10.11 -7.45
N GLY A 55 -1.50 -9.09 -6.58
CA GLY A 55 -0.46 -8.69 -5.64
C GLY A 55 0.75 -7.99 -6.27
N ALA A 56 0.71 -7.67 -7.58
CA ALA A 56 1.79 -6.93 -8.23
C ALA A 56 1.92 -5.54 -7.60
N ASN A 57 3.12 -5.17 -7.25
CA ASN A 57 3.43 -3.88 -6.63
C ASN A 57 4.82 -3.40 -7.04
N GLY A 58 5.10 -2.14 -6.81
CA GLY A 58 6.39 -1.52 -7.08
C GLY A 58 6.29 -0.01 -7.28
N ASP A 59 7.39 0.61 -7.68
CA ASP A 59 7.46 2.02 -8.02
C ASP A 59 7.32 2.28 -9.54
N ALA A 60 7.56 3.50 -10.00
CA ALA A 60 7.48 3.88 -11.41
C ALA A 60 8.45 3.08 -12.28
N ILE A 61 9.65 2.76 -11.77
CA ILE A 61 10.66 1.98 -12.47
C ILE A 61 10.23 0.52 -12.56
N ASP A 62 9.71 -0.04 -11.47
CA ASP A 62 9.21 -1.42 -11.43
C ASP A 62 8.00 -1.60 -12.36
N LEU A 63 7.10 -0.60 -12.41
CA LEU A 63 5.97 -0.60 -13.33
C LEU A 63 6.44 -0.67 -14.78
N THR A 64 7.35 0.22 -15.16
CA THR A 64 7.91 0.27 -16.52
C THR A 64 8.71 -1.00 -16.86
N ALA A 65 9.50 -1.51 -15.92
CA ALA A 65 10.25 -2.74 -16.08
C ALA A 65 9.35 -3.92 -16.39
N LYS A 66 8.24 -4.07 -15.65
CA LYS A 66 7.25 -5.14 -15.86
C LYS A 66 6.44 -4.97 -17.14
N LEU A 67 6.08 -3.72 -17.52
CA LEU A 67 5.29 -3.44 -18.72
C LEU A 67 6.05 -3.80 -20.01
N PHE A 68 7.36 -3.55 -20.03
CA PHE A 68 8.18 -3.69 -21.23
C PHE A 68 9.19 -4.83 -21.13
N ASP A 69 9.11 -5.67 -20.10
CA ASP A 69 10.05 -6.76 -19.82
C ASP A 69 11.53 -6.30 -19.83
N LEU A 70 11.78 -5.19 -19.12
CA LEU A 70 13.08 -4.56 -19.02
C LEU A 70 13.72 -4.82 -17.65
N ASN A 71 15.06 -4.73 -17.60
CA ASN A 71 15.70 -4.65 -16.30
C ASN A 71 15.50 -3.24 -15.68
N PRO A 72 15.65 -3.06 -14.35
CA PRO A 72 15.40 -1.78 -13.69
C PRO A 72 16.21 -0.61 -14.24
N ARG A 73 17.43 -0.85 -14.72
CA ARG A 73 18.27 0.19 -15.30
C ARG A 73 17.73 0.66 -16.65
N GLN A 74 17.36 -0.28 -17.52
CA GLN A 74 16.77 0.01 -18.83
C GLN A 74 15.42 0.72 -18.67
N ALA A 75 14.62 0.31 -17.68
CA ALA A 75 13.35 0.97 -17.36
C ALA A 75 13.57 2.42 -16.92
N ALA A 76 14.57 2.69 -16.09
CA ALA A 76 14.90 4.05 -15.67
C ALA A 76 15.43 4.90 -16.85
N GLU A 77 16.29 4.34 -17.71
CA GLU A 77 16.77 5.01 -18.91
C GLU A 77 15.62 5.32 -19.90
N LYS A 78 14.68 4.39 -20.07
CA LYS A 78 13.48 4.58 -20.87
C LYS A 78 12.61 5.72 -20.29
N LEU A 79 12.35 5.75 -19.01
CA LEU A 79 11.59 6.81 -18.36
C LEU A 79 12.26 8.18 -18.54
N ILE A 80 13.57 8.26 -18.40
CA ILE A 80 14.32 9.50 -18.64
C ILE A 80 14.12 9.97 -20.08
N HIS A 81 14.22 9.06 -21.05
CA HIS A 81 14.03 9.38 -22.46
C HIS A 81 12.58 9.81 -22.75
N ASP A 82 11.59 9.05 -22.29
CA ASP A 82 10.19 9.26 -22.62
C ASP A 82 9.62 10.54 -21.96
N PHE A 83 10.11 10.87 -20.76
CA PHE A 83 9.73 12.11 -20.05
C PHE A 83 10.67 13.28 -20.33
N GLY A 84 11.71 13.10 -21.17
CA GLY A 84 12.65 14.15 -21.52
C GLY A 84 13.44 14.70 -20.33
N LEU A 85 13.77 13.84 -19.36
CA LEU A 85 14.54 14.23 -18.18
C LEU A 85 16.02 14.30 -18.51
N ASP A 86 16.69 15.28 -17.94
CA ASP A 86 18.16 15.39 -18.02
C ASP A 86 18.76 14.85 -16.71
N PRO A 87 19.52 13.74 -16.72
CA PRO A 87 20.09 13.16 -15.51
C PRO A 87 21.06 14.09 -14.78
N ASP A 88 21.63 15.06 -15.49
CA ASP A 88 22.58 16.03 -14.93
C ASP A 88 21.94 17.37 -14.52
N LYS A 89 20.67 17.57 -14.86
CA LYS A 89 19.94 18.80 -14.57
C LYS A 89 18.74 18.47 -13.67
N PRO A 90 18.59 19.14 -12.50
CA PRO A 90 17.40 18.96 -11.69
C PRO A 90 16.19 19.33 -12.56
N PRO A 91 15.10 18.52 -12.55
CA PRO A 91 13.91 18.81 -13.34
C PRO A 91 13.40 20.23 -13.02
N ALA A 92 13.16 21.01 -14.09
CA ALA A 92 12.67 22.40 -13.96
C ALA A 92 11.30 22.46 -13.25
N ASN A 93 10.58 21.36 -13.24
CA ASN A 93 9.38 21.11 -12.47
C ASN A 93 9.61 19.86 -11.60
N ALA A 94 10.59 19.91 -10.67
CA ALA A 94 10.57 18.97 -9.59
C ALA A 94 9.19 19.07 -8.96
N ILE A 95 8.36 18.05 -9.18
CA ILE A 95 7.11 17.93 -8.40
C ILE A 95 7.63 17.96 -6.98
N ALA A 96 7.38 19.09 -6.31
CA ALA A 96 7.67 19.19 -4.89
C ALA A 96 6.89 18.03 -4.30
N LEU A 97 7.59 16.94 -3.99
CA LEU A 97 7.00 15.85 -3.22
C LEU A 97 6.25 16.55 -2.10
N PRO A 98 4.94 16.32 -1.95
CA PRO A 98 4.24 16.89 -0.81
C PRO A 98 5.12 16.58 0.40
N PRO A 99 5.38 17.57 1.26
CA PRO A 99 6.24 17.36 2.41
C PRO A 99 5.78 16.05 3.05
N PRO A 100 6.71 15.17 3.45
CA PRO A 100 6.34 13.86 4.00
C PRO A 100 5.20 14.13 4.97
N LYS A 101 4.06 13.48 4.76
CA LYS A 101 2.87 13.69 5.61
C LYS A 101 3.40 13.74 7.01
N ARG A 102 3.25 14.89 7.69
CA ARG A 102 3.86 15.14 9.00
C ARG A 102 3.67 13.88 9.79
N GLY A 103 4.77 13.29 10.24
CA GLY A 103 4.68 12.12 11.11
C GLY A 103 3.65 12.42 12.19
N LEU A 104 2.92 11.44 12.63
CA LEU A 104 1.93 11.61 13.68
C LEU A 104 2.51 12.49 14.79
N THR A 105 1.77 13.46 15.26
CA THR A 105 2.18 14.27 16.40
C THR A 105 2.32 13.39 17.64
N ASP A 106 3.09 13.83 18.63
CA ASP A 106 3.23 13.09 19.90
C ASP A 106 1.87 12.79 20.54
N GLU A 107 0.91 13.70 20.41
CA GLU A 107 -0.47 13.52 20.87
C GLU A 107 -1.18 12.39 20.09
N GLN A 108 -1.04 12.36 18.78
CA GLN A 108 -1.61 11.27 17.94
C GLN A 108 -0.95 9.92 18.23
N TRP A 109 0.35 9.90 18.51
CA TRP A 109 1.04 8.68 18.96
C TRP A 109 0.54 8.20 20.32
N ALA A 110 0.26 9.14 21.25
CA ALA A 110 -0.30 8.81 22.56
C ALA A 110 -1.71 8.20 22.43
N ASP A 111 -2.56 8.75 21.56
CA ASP A 111 -3.89 8.23 21.28
C ASP A 111 -3.85 6.83 20.68
N ILE A 112 -2.96 6.59 19.70
CA ILE A 112 -2.76 5.27 19.10
C ILE A 112 -2.27 4.26 20.14
N ALA A 113 -1.30 4.66 20.97
CA ALA A 113 -0.77 3.81 22.02
C ALA A 113 -1.85 3.46 23.06
N TYR A 114 -2.72 4.41 23.40
CA TYR A 114 -3.86 4.18 24.27
C TYR A 114 -4.85 3.18 23.65
N CYS A 115 -5.24 3.39 22.39
CA CYS A 115 -6.15 2.47 21.68
C CYS A 115 -5.57 1.05 21.60
N LEU A 116 -4.28 0.92 21.28
CA LEU A 116 -3.61 -0.38 21.22
C LEU A 116 -3.61 -1.07 22.58
N ARG A 117 -3.39 -0.34 23.67
CA ARG A 117 -3.44 -0.90 25.03
C ARG A 117 -4.82 -1.42 25.36
N VAL A 118 -5.87 -0.61 25.11
CA VAL A 118 -7.26 -1.02 25.37
C VAL A 118 -7.63 -2.28 24.59
N LEU A 119 -7.21 -2.37 23.31
CA LEU A 119 -7.45 -3.55 22.49
C LEU A 119 -6.68 -4.77 23.00
N THR A 120 -5.44 -4.60 23.45
CA THR A 120 -4.66 -5.69 24.04
C THR A 120 -5.29 -6.19 25.34
N ASP A 121 -5.66 -5.27 26.23
CA ASP A 121 -6.32 -5.61 27.50
C ASP A 121 -7.65 -6.36 27.27
N TYR A 122 -8.38 -5.96 26.21
CA TYR A 122 -9.63 -6.63 25.81
C TYR A 122 -9.38 -8.05 25.27
N LEU A 123 -8.36 -8.23 24.43
CA LEU A 123 -7.97 -9.55 23.92
C LEU A 123 -7.52 -10.47 25.05
N ASP A 124 -6.73 -9.96 26.00
CA ASP A 124 -6.29 -10.74 27.16
C ASP A 124 -7.50 -11.16 28.03
N LEU A 125 -8.50 -10.28 28.18
CA LEU A 125 -9.73 -10.61 28.87
C LEU A 125 -10.52 -11.70 28.15
N LEU A 126 -10.63 -11.64 26.82
CA LEU A 126 -11.30 -12.66 26.02
C LEU A 126 -10.60 -14.03 26.12
N HIS A 127 -9.27 -14.04 26.09
CA HIS A 127 -8.50 -15.26 26.30
C HIS A 127 -8.73 -15.84 27.72
N ASP A 128 -8.72 -15.00 28.78
CA ASP A 128 -9.03 -15.44 30.15
C ASP A 128 -10.47 -16.02 30.23
N TRP A 129 -11.41 -15.42 29.54
CA TRP A 129 -12.77 -15.93 29.48
C TRP A 129 -12.89 -17.26 28.74
N GLN A 130 -12.17 -17.45 27.63
CA GLN A 130 -12.13 -18.72 26.90
C GLN A 130 -11.59 -19.86 27.79
N GLU A 131 -10.57 -19.60 28.60
CA GLU A 131 -9.99 -20.63 29.49
C GLU A 131 -10.85 -20.85 30.74
N ARG A 132 -11.35 -19.77 31.36
CA ARG A 132 -12.04 -19.84 32.67
C ARG A 132 -13.48 -20.34 32.55
N TYR A 133 -14.18 -20.00 31.46
CA TYR A 133 -15.60 -20.33 31.27
C TYR A 133 -15.83 -21.43 30.23
N LYS A 134 -14.79 -22.12 29.83
CA LYS A 134 -14.87 -23.27 28.95
C LYS A 134 -15.74 -24.37 29.56
N PRO A 135 -16.78 -24.85 28.86
CA PRO A 135 -17.63 -25.93 29.36
C PRO A 135 -16.83 -27.21 29.58
N ALA A 136 -17.09 -27.90 30.69
CA ALA A 136 -16.41 -29.16 30.99
C ALA A 136 -16.89 -30.32 30.10
N THR A 137 -18.12 -30.23 29.60
CA THR A 137 -18.71 -31.20 28.67
C THR A 137 -19.45 -30.49 27.54
N PRO A 138 -19.56 -31.10 26.34
CA PRO A 138 -20.26 -30.48 25.19
C PRO A 138 -21.76 -30.25 25.41
N GLU A 139 -22.36 -30.88 26.41
CA GLU A 139 -23.78 -30.80 26.74
C GLU A 139 -24.08 -29.69 27.78
N GLU A 140 -23.05 -29.10 28.35
CA GLU A 140 -23.19 -28.05 29.33
C GLU A 140 -23.53 -26.71 28.66
N PRO A 141 -24.49 -25.92 29.19
CA PRO A 141 -24.83 -24.63 28.61
C PRO A 141 -23.60 -23.69 28.66
N HIS A 142 -23.34 -23.01 27.57
CA HIS A 142 -22.22 -22.08 27.46
C HIS A 142 -22.48 -20.83 28.32
N ASP A 143 -21.47 -20.39 29.06
CA ASP A 143 -21.48 -19.10 29.71
C ASP A 143 -21.45 -17.99 28.62
N PRO A 144 -22.27 -16.92 28.72
CA PRO A 144 -22.29 -15.85 27.73
C PRO A 144 -20.92 -15.22 27.45
N ARG A 145 -20.03 -15.19 28.43
CA ARG A 145 -18.65 -14.68 28.28
C ARG A 145 -17.79 -15.60 27.40
N PHE A 146 -17.97 -16.91 27.50
CA PHE A 146 -17.30 -17.86 26.64
C PHE A 146 -17.78 -17.71 25.20
N GLU A 147 -19.07 -17.54 24.97
CA GLU A 147 -19.63 -17.29 23.64
C GLU A 147 -19.10 -15.98 23.04
N GLU A 148 -19.07 -14.89 23.80
CA GLU A 148 -18.52 -13.60 23.37
C GLU A 148 -17.05 -13.76 22.96
N ALA A 149 -16.25 -14.45 23.75
CA ALA A 149 -14.84 -14.69 23.47
C ALA A 149 -14.60 -15.55 22.23
N LEU A 150 -15.50 -16.46 21.87
CA LEU A 150 -15.41 -17.25 20.62
C LEU A 150 -15.76 -16.43 19.37
N HIS A 151 -16.65 -15.46 19.48
CA HIS A 151 -17.10 -14.65 18.34
C HIS A 151 -16.18 -13.45 18.06
N ALA A 152 -15.36 -13.04 19.02
CA ALA A 152 -14.49 -11.87 18.91
C ALA A 152 -13.05 -12.22 18.46
N THR A 153 -12.67 -13.49 18.43
CA THR A 153 -11.37 -14.00 17.96
C THR A 153 -11.52 -14.68 16.61
#